data_2ef2f5e64312cec588ee460bc46eb9b6
#
_entry.id   2ef2f5e64312cec588ee460bc46eb9b6
#
_cell.length_a   1.000
_cell.length_b   1.000
_cell.length_c   1.000
_cell.angle_alpha   90.00
_cell.angle_beta   90.00
_cell.angle_gamma   90.00
#
_symmetry.space_group_name_H-M   'P 1'
#
loop_
_entity.id
_entity.type
_entity.pdbx_description
1 polymer ?
#
loop_
_entity_poly.entity_id
_entity_poly.type
_entity_poly.pdbx_seq_one_letter_code
_entity_poly.pdbx_strand_id
1 'polypeptide(L)'
;MRKIEREMIQAIVDDRPHWSKDNTRVELDEDKCCHNVYLHGHRIACYYPSMQRLHINNCGYETNTTKSRLNVLIDFVCGGVNNGIYQKNWNWFLRRNGVVEDFPSNEWVAL
;
A
#
# COMPACT_ATOMS: atom_id res chain seq x y z
N MET A 1 -5.17 7.39 11.54
CA MET A 1 -4.18 7.47 10.45
C MET A 1 -2.99 8.31 10.90
N ARG A 2 -1.79 7.82 10.66
CA ARG A 2 -0.57 8.55 11.00
C ARG A 2 -0.38 9.75 10.07
N LYS A 3 0.27 10.81 10.58
CA LYS A 3 0.51 12.02 9.78
C LYS A 3 1.28 11.73 8.49
N ILE A 4 2.33 10.91 8.56
CA ILE A 4 3.12 10.54 7.38
C ILE A 4 2.26 9.83 6.33
N GLU A 5 1.27 9.07 6.75
CA GLU A 5 0.36 8.35 5.84
C GLU A 5 -0.61 9.31 5.15
N ARG A 6 -1.10 10.33 5.87
CA ARG A 6 -1.91 11.38 5.24
C ARG A 6 -1.11 12.13 4.18
N GLU A 7 0.14 12.45 4.50
CA GLU A 7 1.03 13.15 3.55
C GLU A 7 1.36 12.27 2.35
N MET A 8 1.55 10.97 2.55
CA MET A 8 1.77 10.00 1.48
C MET A 8 0.57 9.96 0.52
N ILE A 9 -0.63 9.85 1.04
CA ILE A 9 -1.85 9.84 0.23
C ILE A 9 -2.01 11.17 -0.51
N GLN A 10 -1.74 12.30 0.16
CA GLN A 10 -1.83 13.60 -0.48
C GLN A 10 -0.86 13.74 -1.64
N ALA A 11 0.35 13.19 -1.51
CA ALA A 11 1.32 13.19 -2.61
C ALA A 11 0.81 12.41 -3.81
N ILE A 12 0.11 11.30 -3.59
CA ILE A 12 -0.52 10.51 -4.66
C ILE A 12 -1.66 11.30 -5.31
N VAL A 13 -2.53 11.90 -4.50
CA VAL A 13 -3.67 12.70 -4.99
C VAL A 13 -3.20 13.89 -5.83
N ASP A 14 -2.11 14.52 -5.42
CA ASP A 14 -1.55 15.69 -6.10
C ASP A 14 -0.64 15.33 -7.29
N ASP A 15 -0.51 14.04 -7.60
CA ASP A 15 0.38 13.54 -8.69
C ASP A 15 1.79 14.11 -8.60
N ARG A 16 2.34 14.16 -7.39
CA ARG A 16 3.69 14.66 -7.20
C ARG A 16 4.68 13.69 -7.85
N PRO A 17 5.64 14.20 -8.65
CA PRO A 17 6.65 13.34 -9.28
C PRO A 17 7.48 12.59 -8.24
N HIS A 18 7.73 13.23 -7.10
CA HIS A 18 8.54 12.67 -6.02
C HIS A 18 8.09 13.26 -4.68
N TRP A 19 7.95 12.41 -3.70
CA TRP A 19 7.73 12.80 -2.31
C TRP A 19 8.42 11.79 -1.40
N SER A 20 9.06 12.28 -0.36
CA SER A 20 9.62 11.39 0.66
C SER A 20 9.59 12.05 2.04
N LYS A 21 9.43 11.24 3.06
CA LYS A 21 9.53 11.65 4.45
C LYS A 21 9.93 10.43 5.29
N ASP A 22 10.99 10.59 6.07
CA ASP A 22 11.52 9.52 6.92
C ASP A 22 11.75 8.22 6.11
N ASN A 23 11.00 7.18 6.43
CA ASN A 23 11.16 5.86 5.82
C ASN A 23 10.26 5.61 4.61
N THR A 24 9.46 6.61 4.20
CA THR A 24 8.42 6.43 3.17
C THR A 24 8.69 7.33 1.98
N ARG A 25 8.52 6.79 0.77
CA ARG A 25 8.73 7.52 -0.48
C ARG A 25 7.66 7.15 -1.49
N VAL A 26 7.21 8.13 -2.27
CA VAL A 26 6.29 7.95 -3.40
C VAL A 26 6.96 8.51 -4.64
N GLU A 27 6.98 7.71 -5.70
CA GLU A 27 7.56 8.10 -6.99
C GLU A 27 6.51 7.87 -8.08
N LEU A 28 6.23 8.90 -8.87
CA LEU A 28 5.43 8.75 -10.09
C LEU A 28 6.37 8.22 -11.17
N ASP A 29 5.96 7.17 -11.89
CA ASP A 29 6.82 6.58 -12.90
C ASP A 29 6.97 7.52 -14.12
N GLU A 30 7.94 7.23 -15.00
CA GLU A 30 8.25 8.08 -16.15
C GLU A 30 7.07 8.24 -17.10
N ASP A 31 6.26 7.21 -17.24
CA ASP A 31 5.07 7.24 -18.10
C ASP A 31 3.88 7.91 -17.43
N LYS A 32 4.04 8.31 -16.15
CA LYS A 32 2.99 8.93 -15.33
C LYS A 32 1.75 8.05 -15.18
N CYS A 33 1.92 6.73 -15.32
CA CYS A 33 0.82 5.77 -15.27
C CYS A 33 0.58 5.22 -13.87
N CYS A 34 1.59 5.21 -13.00
CA CYS A 34 1.45 4.66 -11.67
C CYS A 34 2.31 5.38 -10.64
N HIS A 35 1.84 5.32 -9.39
CA HIS A 35 2.58 5.76 -8.23
C HIS A 35 3.21 4.56 -7.56
N ASN A 36 4.52 4.56 -7.40
CA ASN A 36 5.25 3.51 -6.69
C ASN A 36 5.49 3.97 -5.25
N VAL A 37 5.17 3.13 -4.29
CA VAL A 37 5.34 3.44 -2.87
C VAL A 37 6.43 2.55 -2.29
N TYR A 38 7.36 3.19 -1.57
CA TYR A 38 8.52 2.52 -0.98
C TYR A 38 8.51 2.71 0.53
N LEU A 39 8.87 1.66 1.26
CA LEU A 39 9.11 1.70 2.70
C LEU A 39 10.51 1.15 2.95
N HIS A 40 11.36 1.94 3.60
CA HIS A 40 12.79 1.59 3.80
C HIS A 40 13.47 1.20 2.50
N GLY A 41 13.12 1.86 1.38
CA GLY A 41 13.69 1.57 0.07
C GLY A 41 13.11 0.37 -0.65
N HIS A 42 12.18 -0.36 -0.04
CA HIS A 42 11.52 -1.52 -0.66
C HIS A 42 10.17 -1.12 -1.24
N ARG A 43 9.93 -1.46 -2.51
CA ARG A 43 8.66 -1.12 -3.17
C ARG A 43 7.55 -2.02 -2.65
N ILE A 44 6.63 -1.43 -1.87
CA ILE A 44 5.52 -2.15 -1.25
C ILE A 44 4.20 -1.99 -2.00
N ALA A 45 4.11 -1.04 -2.93
CA ALA A 45 2.85 -0.83 -3.66
C ALA A 45 3.08 -0.15 -5.00
N CYS A 46 2.18 -0.43 -5.94
CA CYS A 46 2.03 0.28 -7.20
C CYS A 46 0.55 0.61 -7.35
N TYR A 47 0.22 1.89 -7.50
CA TYR A 47 -1.15 2.35 -7.68
C TYR A 47 -1.32 2.93 -9.08
N TYR A 48 -2.30 2.41 -9.82
CA TYR A 48 -2.64 2.83 -11.18
C TYR A 48 -3.97 3.59 -11.13
N PRO A 49 -3.94 4.95 -11.09
CA PRO A 49 -5.17 5.74 -10.90
C PRO A 49 -6.22 5.53 -11.97
N SER A 50 -5.80 5.46 -13.25
CA SER A 50 -6.74 5.34 -14.36
C SER A 50 -7.54 4.04 -14.33
N MET A 51 -6.98 2.98 -13.75
CA MET A 51 -7.63 1.68 -13.62
C MET A 51 -8.15 1.44 -12.20
N GLN A 52 -7.90 2.35 -11.28
CA GLN A 52 -8.15 2.19 -9.86
C GLN A 52 -7.67 0.85 -9.34
N ARG A 53 -6.47 0.48 -9.74
CA ARG A 53 -5.86 -0.80 -9.40
C ARG A 53 -4.67 -0.60 -8.49
N LEU A 54 -4.60 -1.43 -7.45
CA LEU A 54 -3.53 -1.40 -6.47
C LEU A 54 -2.86 -2.77 -6.43
N HIS A 55 -1.53 -2.78 -6.56
CA HIS A 55 -0.72 -3.97 -6.34
C HIS A 55 0.10 -3.75 -5.07
N ILE A 56 0.16 -4.73 -4.19
CA ILE A 56 0.85 -4.62 -2.91
C ILE A 56 1.77 -5.80 -2.65
N ASN A 57 2.81 -5.54 -1.84
CA ASN A 57 3.80 -6.53 -1.46
C ASN A 57 4.37 -6.13 -0.10
N ASN A 58 4.44 -7.03 0.86
CA ASN A 58 5.07 -6.72 2.15
C ASN A 58 6.60 -6.83 2.12
N CYS A 59 7.17 -7.31 1.01
CA CYS A 59 8.61 -7.50 0.82
C CYS A 59 9.26 -8.39 1.90
N GLY A 60 8.46 -9.24 2.54
CA GLY A 60 8.93 -10.09 3.63
C GLY A 60 9.00 -9.40 4.99
N TYR A 61 8.63 -8.12 5.07
CA TYR A 61 8.66 -7.33 6.30
C TYR A 61 7.29 -7.31 6.95
N GLU A 62 7.04 -8.28 7.83
CA GLU A 62 5.75 -8.42 8.51
C GLU A 62 5.71 -7.57 9.78
N THR A 63 5.85 -6.25 9.63
CA THR A 63 5.86 -5.28 10.72
C THR A 63 4.56 -4.48 10.78
N ASN A 64 4.31 -3.87 11.95
CA ASN A 64 3.15 -2.99 12.11
C ASN A 64 3.21 -1.80 11.16
N THR A 65 4.40 -1.27 10.88
CA THR A 65 4.58 -0.15 9.95
C THR A 65 4.20 -0.56 8.54
N THR A 66 4.67 -1.70 8.05
CA THR A 66 4.30 -2.21 6.73
C THR A 66 2.80 -2.40 6.63
N LYS A 67 2.20 -3.05 7.61
CA LYS A 67 0.75 -3.29 7.65
C LYS A 67 -0.03 -1.98 7.64
N SER A 68 0.40 -1.00 8.42
CA SER A 68 -0.25 0.32 8.48
C SER A 68 -0.21 1.02 7.12
N ARG A 69 0.95 1.06 6.47
CA ARG A 69 1.09 1.68 5.14
C ARG A 69 0.19 1.02 4.12
N LEU A 70 0.20 -0.31 4.07
CA LEU A 70 -0.61 -1.07 3.12
C LEU A 70 -2.10 -0.86 3.36
N ASN A 71 -2.53 -0.84 4.62
CA ASN A 71 -3.94 -0.65 4.96
C ASN A 71 -4.44 0.75 4.58
N VAL A 72 -3.62 1.78 4.72
CA VAL A 72 -3.99 3.13 4.30
C VAL A 72 -4.18 3.18 2.78
N LEU A 73 -3.31 2.53 2.03
CA LEU A 73 -3.42 2.45 0.57
C LEU A 73 -4.66 1.66 0.14
N ILE A 74 -4.92 0.54 0.80
CA ILE A 74 -6.11 -0.28 0.53
C ILE A 74 -7.38 0.52 0.80
N ASP A 75 -7.44 1.23 1.93
CA ASP A 75 -8.57 2.07 2.28
C ASP A 75 -8.79 3.16 1.23
N PHE A 76 -7.72 3.80 0.78
CA PHE A 76 -7.78 4.86 -0.23
C PHE A 76 -8.32 4.36 -1.57
N VAL A 77 -7.88 3.17 -2.02
CA VAL A 77 -8.22 2.65 -3.36
C VAL A 77 -9.48 1.80 -3.34
N CYS A 78 -9.62 0.93 -2.34
CA CYS A 78 -10.66 -0.11 -2.31
C CYS A 78 -11.76 0.15 -1.27
N GLY A 79 -11.52 1.05 -0.33
CA GLY A 79 -12.38 1.23 0.84
C GLY A 79 -12.05 0.22 1.95
N GLY A 80 -12.03 0.71 3.19
CA GLY A 80 -11.50 -0.06 4.32
C GLY A 80 -12.50 -0.96 5.04
N VAL A 81 -13.81 -0.88 4.72
CA VAL A 81 -14.83 -1.61 5.47
C VAL A 81 -14.70 -3.12 5.27
N ASN A 82 -14.53 -3.56 4.02
CA ASN A 82 -14.46 -4.98 3.67
C ASN A 82 -13.10 -5.37 3.08
N ASN A 83 -12.12 -4.50 3.20
CA ASN A 83 -10.79 -4.70 2.62
C ASN A 83 -9.72 -4.29 3.61
N GLY A 84 -8.67 -5.08 3.71
CA GLY A 84 -7.55 -4.76 4.57
C GLY A 84 -6.72 -5.97 4.94
N ILE A 85 -5.58 -5.70 5.55
CA ILE A 85 -4.65 -6.70 6.04
C ILE A 85 -4.74 -6.72 7.57
N TYR A 86 -4.78 -7.91 8.14
CA TYR A 86 -4.73 -8.07 9.59
C TYR A 86 -3.87 -9.28 9.96
N GLN A 87 -3.49 -9.34 11.22
CA GLN A 87 -2.66 -10.41 11.75
C GLN A 87 -3.44 -11.16 12.83
N LYS A 88 -3.35 -12.49 12.78
CA LYS A 88 -3.94 -13.36 13.80
C LYS A 88 -3.04 -14.57 13.97
N ASN A 89 -2.69 -14.90 15.22
CA ASN A 89 -1.81 -16.01 15.54
C ASN A 89 -0.50 -15.96 14.71
N TRP A 90 0.07 -14.75 14.60
CA TRP A 90 1.32 -14.46 13.87
C TRP A 90 1.22 -14.61 12.35
N ASN A 91 0.05 -14.99 11.81
CA ASN A 91 -0.17 -15.10 10.37
C ASN A 91 -0.87 -13.85 9.84
N TRP A 92 -0.49 -13.44 8.64
CA TRP A 92 -1.11 -12.31 7.95
C TRP A 92 -2.22 -12.78 7.03
N PHE A 93 -3.33 -12.05 7.05
CA PHE A 93 -4.52 -12.33 6.24
C PHE A 93 -4.92 -11.09 5.48
N LEU A 94 -5.47 -11.28 4.29
CA LEU A 94 -6.07 -10.24 3.48
C LEU A 94 -7.58 -10.47 3.45
N ARG A 95 -8.34 -9.41 3.78
CA ARG A 95 -9.77 -9.38 3.54
C ARG A 95 -9.99 -8.60 2.24
N ARG A 96 -10.64 -9.23 1.29
CA ARG A 96 -10.93 -8.65 -0.02
C ARG A 96 -12.43 -8.82 -0.29
N ASN A 97 -13.15 -7.69 -0.35
CA ASN A 97 -14.61 -7.70 -0.51
C ASN A 97 -15.31 -8.62 0.50
N GLY A 98 -14.82 -8.63 1.73
CA GLY A 98 -15.34 -9.44 2.81
C GLY A 98 -14.83 -10.86 2.86
N VAL A 99 -14.14 -11.34 1.85
CA VAL A 99 -13.58 -12.69 1.80
C VAL A 99 -12.16 -12.68 2.35
N VAL A 100 -11.88 -13.59 3.29
CA VAL A 100 -10.56 -13.68 3.93
C VAL A 100 -9.72 -14.74 3.25
N GLU A 101 -8.47 -14.37 2.94
CA GLU A 101 -7.47 -15.26 2.37
C GLU A 101 -6.12 -15.04 3.04
N ASP A 102 -5.21 -15.99 2.91
CA ASP A 102 -3.85 -15.81 3.40
C ASP A 102 -3.18 -14.68 2.62
N PHE A 103 -2.40 -13.84 3.33
CA PHE A 103 -1.60 -12.82 2.66
C PHE A 103 -0.17 -13.33 2.52
N PRO A 104 0.30 -13.53 1.28
CA PRO A 104 1.62 -14.13 1.07
C PRO A 104 2.75 -13.18 1.46
N SER A 105 3.84 -13.76 1.94
CA SER A 105 5.04 -12.99 2.28
C SER A 105 5.92 -12.84 1.03
N ASN A 106 6.33 -11.60 0.78
CA ASN A 106 7.24 -11.25 -0.31
C ASN A 106 6.72 -11.63 -1.71
N GLU A 107 5.42 -11.48 -1.91
CA GLU A 107 4.78 -11.70 -3.21
C GLU A 107 3.86 -10.54 -3.55
N TRP A 108 3.73 -10.23 -4.84
CA TRP A 108 2.81 -9.21 -5.31
C TRP A 108 1.38 -9.74 -5.34
N VAL A 109 0.46 -8.95 -4.81
CA VAL A 109 -0.98 -9.25 -4.81
C VAL A 109 -1.70 -8.10 -5.49
N ALA A 110 -2.51 -8.41 -6.48
CA ALA A 110 -3.35 -7.44 -7.19
C ALA A 110 -4.70 -7.31 -6.49
N LEU A 111 -5.11 -6.09 -6.20
CA LEU A 111 -6.40 -5.79 -5.57
C LEU A 111 -7.42 -5.18 -6.53
#